data_aa916b71449ba8b864373051d0616c96
#
_entry.id   aa916b71449ba8b864373051d0616c96
#
_cell.length_a   1.000
_cell.length_b   1.000
_cell.length_c   1.000
_cell.angle_alpha   90.00
_cell.angle_beta   90.00
_cell.angle_gamma   90.00
#
_symmetry.space_group_name_H-M   'P 1'
#
loop_
_entity.id
_entity.type
_entity.pdbx_description
1 polymer ?
#
loop_
_entity_poly.entity_id
_entity_poly.type
_entity_poly.pdbx_seq_one_letter_code
_entity_poly.pdbx_strand_id
1 'polypeptide(L)'
;MSKSIDWMYNRPSCMTCKRANGYLGNAGSSVKETVNANKTKLGPKEALALLDGIDKLVAMKGKKVAIFDLKKARPEDSDLLAHLIGPTGNLRAPTVRVGRTLLVGFNEEGYEEYVG
;
A
#
# COMPACT_ATOMS: atom_id res chain seq x y z
N MET A 1 -16.26 -12.35 2.38
CA MET A 1 -15.56 -12.04 3.63
C MET A 1 -14.33 -11.19 3.35
N SER A 2 -14.12 -10.17 4.16
CA SER A 2 -12.97 -9.30 4.03
C SER A 2 -11.71 -9.99 4.54
N LYS A 3 -10.60 -9.76 3.84
CA LYS A 3 -9.31 -10.27 4.27
C LYS A 3 -8.75 -9.38 5.36
N SER A 4 -8.01 -9.96 6.30
CA SER A 4 -7.31 -9.15 7.30
C SER A 4 -6.08 -8.51 6.65
N ILE A 5 -5.76 -7.29 7.12
CA ILE A 5 -4.61 -6.56 6.67
C ILE A 5 -3.44 -6.93 7.59
N ASP A 6 -2.33 -7.39 7.00
CA ASP A 6 -1.17 -7.79 7.79
C ASP A 6 -0.39 -6.59 8.30
N TRP A 7 -0.35 -5.52 7.52
CA TRP A 7 0.43 -4.33 7.84
C TRP A 7 -0.13 -3.12 7.11
N MET A 8 -0.13 -1.96 7.76
CA MET A 8 -0.58 -0.71 7.16
C MET A 8 0.33 0.45 7.57
N TYR A 9 0.77 1.21 6.57
CA TYR A 9 1.50 2.46 6.75
C TYR A 9 0.49 3.60 6.61
N ASN A 10 0.21 4.28 7.72
CA ASN A 10 -0.89 5.23 7.81
C ASN A 10 -0.42 6.61 8.26
N ARG A 11 -0.88 7.66 7.58
CA ARG A 11 -0.66 9.05 7.99
C ARG A 11 -1.98 9.61 8.52
N PRO A 12 -2.09 9.91 9.83
CA PRO A 12 -3.37 10.35 10.40
C PRO A 12 -3.99 11.57 9.76
N SER A 13 -3.19 12.50 9.25
CA SER A 13 -3.67 13.75 8.63
C SER A 13 -3.96 13.63 7.13
N CYS A 14 -3.76 12.46 6.55
CA CYS A 14 -3.90 12.23 5.11
C CYS A 14 -5.35 11.91 4.74
N MET A 15 -5.92 12.65 3.79
CA MET A 15 -7.29 12.41 3.33
C MET A 15 -7.45 11.03 2.70
N THR A 16 -6.48 10.62 1.90
CA THR A 16 -6.51 9.30 1.26
C THR A 16 -6.46 8.19 2.32
N CYS A 17 -5.66 8.39 3.37
CA CYS A 17 -5.60 7.45 4.48
C CYS A 17 -6.94 7.37 5.22
N LYS A 18 -7.62 8.48 5.41
CA LYS A 18 -8.95 8.50 6.05
C LYS A 18 -9.95 7.71 5.22
N ARG A 19 -9.91 7.85 3.90
CA ARG A 19 -10.80 7.12 3.01
C ARG A 19 -10.51 5.62 3.07
N ALA A 20 -9.24 5.24 3.09
CA ALA A 20 -8.83 3.83 3.20
C ALA A 20 -9.29 3.23 4.54
N ASN A 21 -9.07 3.95 5.63
CA ASN A 21 -9.51 3.51 6.96
C ASN A 21 -11.04 3.37 7.05
N GLY A 22 -11.76 4.30 6.44
CA GLY A 22 -13.22 4.23 6.37
C GLY A 22 -13.69 2.99 5.61
N TYR A 23 -13.06 2.71 4.48
CA TYR A 23 -13.36 1.52 3.69
C TYR A 23 -13.12 0.24 4.51
N LEU A 24 -11.96 0.13 5.14
CA LEU A 24 -11.60 -1.04 5.94
C LEU A 24 -12.54 -1.23 7.13
N GLY A 25 -12.93 -0.13 7.78
CA GLY A 25 -13.88 -0.17 8.89
C GLY A 25 -15.25 -0.67 8.44
N ASN A 26 -15.75 -0.17 7.31
CA ASN A 26 -17.04 -0.57 6.76
C ASN A 26 -17.02 -2.02 6.28
N ALA A 27 -15.89 -2.49 5.76
CA ALA A 27 -15.74 -3.86 5.29
C ALA A 27 -15.51 -4.86 6.43
N GLY A 28 -15.31 -4.37 7.65
CA GLY A 28 -15.04 -5.23 8.80
C GLY A 28 -13.63 -5.84 8.78
N SER A 29 -12.71 -5.24 8.01
CA SER A 29 -11.33 -5.72 7.94
C SER A 29 -10.55 -5.29 9.17
N SER A 30 -9.73 -6.21 9.70
CA SER A 30 -8.85 -5.90 10.83
C SER A 30 -7.43 -5.67 10.31
N VAL A 31 -6.68 -4.80 10.99
CA VAL A 31 -5.29 -4.51 10.67
C VAL A 31 -4.41 -5.02 11.81
N LYS A 32 -3.51 -5.95 11.50
CA LYS A 32 -2.66 -6.57 12.52
C LYS A 32 -1.59 -5.62 13.05
N GLU A 33 -0.96 -4.86 12.16
CA GLU A 33 0.09 -3.91 12.54
C GLU A 33 -0.08 -2.61 11.77
N THR A 34 -0.05 -1.48 12.46
CA THR A 34 -0.13 -0.16 11.85
C THR A 34 1.10 0.66 12.22
N VAL A 35 1.74 1.24 11.20
CA VAL A 35 2.89 2.13 11.38
C VAL A 35 2.44 3.56 11.09
N ASN A 36 2.71 4.48 12.02
CA ASN A 36 2.36 5.88 11.88
C ASN A 36 3.41 6.59 11.01
N ALA A 37 3.01 7.04 9.83
CA ALA A 37 3.90 7.67 8.86
C ALA A 37 4.49 9.01 9.35
N ASN A 38 3.82 9.68 10.29
CA ASN A 38 4.34 10.92 10.87
C ASN A 38 5.50 10.66 11.84
N LYS A 39 5.51 9.48 12.46
CA LYS A 39 6.55 9.09 13.41
C LYS A 39 7.67 8.29 12.77
N THR A 40 7.32 7.42 11.84
CA THR A 40 8.28 6.53 11.16
C THR A 40 8.28 6.84 9.67
N LYS A 41 9.34 7.45 9.20
CA LYS A 41 9.48 7.78 7.78
C LYS A 41 10.24 6.67 7.08
N LEU A 42 9.63 6.11 6.03
CA LEU A 42 10.22 5.03 5.24
C LEU A 42 10.67 5.61 3.90
N GLY A 43 11.97 5.64 3.69
CA GLY A 43 12.56 6.15 2.45
C GLY A 43 12.64 5.09 1.36
N PRO A 44 13.35 5.38 0.25
CA PRO A 44 13.45 4.46 -0.89
C PRO A 44 13.98 3.09 -0.52
N LYS A 45 15.01 3.03 0.30
CA LYS A 45 15.64 1.76 0.69
C LYS A 45 14.66 0.88 1.48
N GLU A 46 13.97 1.48 2.44
CA GLU A 46 12.99 0.79 3.27
C GLU A 46 11.77 0.38 2.44
N ALA A 47 11.35 1.21 1.50
CA ALA A 47 10.24 0.90 0.60
C ALA A 47 10.55 -0.32 -0.25
N LEU A 48 11.76 -0.42 -0.80
CA LEU A 48 12.17 -1.60 -1.57
C LEU A 48 12.23 -2.84 -0.69
N ALA A 49 12.64 -2.69 0.57
CA ALA A 49 12.70 -3.81 1.50
C ALA A 49 11.31 -4.39 1.80
N LEU A 50 10.27 -3.57 1.73
CA LEU A 50 8.90 -4.04 1.92
C LEU A 50 8.45 -5.01 0.83
N LEU A 51 9.09 -4.97 -0.34
CA LEU A 51 8.75 -5.85 -1.45
C LEU A 51 9.30 -7.25 -1.29
N ASP A 52 10.15 -7.47 -0.28
CA ASP A 52 10.67 -8.79 0.01
C ASP A 52 9.51 -9.71 0.44
N GLY A 53 9.33 -10.80 -0.28
CA GLY A 53 8.22 -11.71 -0.04
C GLY A 53 6.89 -11.27 -0.67
N ILE A 54 6.88 -10.17 -1.39
CA ILE A 54 5.68 -9.68 -2.10
C ILE A 54 5.71 -10.18 -3.54
N ASP A 55 4.62 -10.81 -3.97
CA ASP A 55 4.49 -11.33 -5.33
C ASP A 55 3.84 -10.31 -6.27
N LYS A 56 3.00 -9.43 -5.75
CA LYS A 56 2.25 -8.46 -6.55
C LYS A 56 2.25 -7.08 -5.89
N LEU A 57 2.59 -6.06 -6.67
CA LEU A 57 2.50 -4.66 -6.26
C LEU A 57 1.36 -4.00 -7.01
N VAL A 58 0.40 -3.43 -6.29
CA VAL A 58 -0.71 -2.70 -6.86
C VAL A 58 -0.59 -1.24 -6.45
N ALA A 59 -0.21 -0.39 -7.39
CA ALA A 59 -0.05 1.04 -7.15
C ALA A 59 -1.26 1.79 -7.66
N MET A 60 -1.93 2.49 -6.76
CA MET A 60 -3.15 3.23 -7.07
C MET A 60 -2.93 4.72 -6.94
N LYS A 61 -3.37 5.48 -7.94
CA LYS A 61 -3.29 6.94 -7.92
C LYS A 61 -4.56 7.50 -8.54
N GLY A 62 -5.46 7.99 -7.70
CA GLY A 62 -6.78 8.38 -8.14
C GLY A 62 -7.52 7.17 -8.72
N LYS A 63 -7.96 7.28 -9.95
CA LYS A 63 -8.63 6.17 -10.64
C LYS A 63 -7.69 5.24 -11.38
N LYS A 64 -6.40 5.59 -11.45
CA LYS A 64 -5.40 4.79 -12.15
C LYS A 64 -4.87 3.70 -11.23
N VAL A 65 -4.72 2.50 -11.80
CA VAL A 65 -4.18 1.34 -11.08
C VAL A 65 -3.09 0.71 -11.93
N ALA A 66 -1.89 0.61 -11.38
CA ALA A 66 -0.77 -0.06 -12.03
C ALA A 66 -0.46 -1.33 -11.24
N ILE A 67 -0.44 -2.47 -11.92
CA ILE A 67 -0.21 -3.76 -11.30
C ILE A 67 1.09 -4.36 -11.82
N PHE A 68 1.96 -4.76 -10.89
CA PHE A 68 3.24 -5.38 -11.22
C PHE A 68 3.31 -6.77 -10.62
N ASP A 69 3.61 -7.77 -11.46
CA ASP A 69 3.85 -9.14 -10.99
C ASP A 69 5.35 -9.28 -10.72
N LEU A 70 5.72 -9.15 -9.46
CA LEU A 70 7.13 -9.17 -9.03
C LEU A 70 7.76 -10.55 -9.12
N LYS A 71 6.92 -11.58 -9.17
CA LYS A 71 7.39 -12.96 -9.25
C LYS A 71 7.81 -13.34 -10.67
N LYS A 72 7.06 -12.85 -11.68
CA LYS A 72 7.32 -13.20 -13.08
C LYS A 72 8.20 -12.19 -13.79
N ALA A 73 7.98 -10.89 -13.56
CA ALA A 73 8.65 -9.84 -14.30
C ALA A 73 8.83 -8.62 -13.41
N ARG A 74 9.80 -8.69 -12.51
CA ARG A 74 10.08 -7.58 -11.59
C ARG A 74 10.67 -6.40 -12.36
N PRO A 75 10.03 -5.20 -12.32
CA PRO A 75 10.59 -3.99 -12.91
C PRO A 75 11.88 -3.57 -12.20
N GLU A 76 12.61 -2.63 -12.81
CA GLU A 76 13.80 -2.06 -12.17
C GLU A 76 13.40 -1.28 -10.92
N ASP A 77 14.36 -1.14 -9.99
CA ASP A 77 14.11 -0.44 -8.72
C ASP A 77 13.61 0.99 -8.95
N SER A 78 14.14 1.69 -9.95
CA SER A 78 13.70 3.05 -10.26
C SER A 78 12.23 3.13 -10.65
N ASP A 79 11.76 2.15 -11.40
CA ASP A 79 10.33 2.07 -11.79
C ASP A 79 9.45 1.76 -10.59
N LEU A 80 9.89 0.84 -9.74
CA LEU A 80 9.16 0.51 -8.52
C LEU A 80 9.08 1.71 -7.58
N LEU A 81 10.19 2.41 -7.40
CA LEU A 81 10.24 3.59 -6.54
C LEU A 81 9.37 4.73 -7.05
N ALA A 82 9.22 4.85 -8.37
CA ALA A 82 8.33 5.86 -8.95
C ALA A 82 6.89 5.68 -8.48
N HIS A 83 6.49 4.46 -8.16
CA HIS A 83 5.15 4.15 -7.67
C HIS A 83 5.05 4.08 -6.14
N LEU A 84 6.17 3.78 -5.47
CA LEU A 84 6.19 3.64 -4.01
C LEU A 84 6.40 4.95 -3.27
N ILE A 85 7.22 5.84 -3.83
CA ILE A 85 7.66 7.05 -3.14
C ILE A 85 6.81 8.25 -3.54
N GLY A 86 6.40 9.03 -2.55
CA GLY A 86 5.63 10.24 -2.76
C GLY A 86 6.52 11.49 -2.92
N PRO A 87 5.89 12.68 -3.02
CA PRO A 87 6.62 13.93 -3.24
C PRO A 87 7.59 14.30 -2.12
N THR A 88 7.41 13.76 -0.92
CA THR A 88 8.29 14.04 0.22
C THR A 88 9.53 13.14 0.26
N GLY A 89 9.67 12.22 -0.69
CA GLY A 89 10.79 11.27 -0.71
C GLY A 89 10.59 10.06 0.20
N ASN A 90 9.41 9.90 0.77
CA ASN A 90 9.06 8.78 1.65
C ASN A 90 7.98 7.91 1.02
N LEU A 91 7.83 6.70 1.54
CA LEU A 91 6.77 5.79 1.10
C LEU A 91 5.41 6.49 1.15
N ARG A 92 4.61 6.30 0.11
CA ARG A 92 3.26 6.85 0.05
C ARG A 92 2.37 6.22 1.11
N ALA A 93 1.48 7.01 1.67
CA ALA A 93 0.45 6.54 2.60
C ALA A 93 -0.92 6.78 1.96
N PRO A 94 -1.88 5.87 2.11
CA PRO A 94 -1.77 4.60 2.80
C PRO A 94 -1.05 3.54 1.96
N THR A 95 -0.32 2.64 2.61
CA THR A 95 0.23 1.44 1.98
C THR A 95 -0.16 0.28 2.87
N VAL A 96 -0.79 -0.74 2.30
CA VAL A 96 -1.24 -1.90 3.06
C VAL A 96 -0.71 -3.19 2.45
N ARG A 97 -0.42 -4.15 3.31
CA ARG A 97 0.01 -5.47 2.89
C ARG A 97 -1.08 -6.48 3.24
N VAL A 98 -1.51 -7.23 2.23
CA VAL A 98 -2.50 -8.29 2.35
C VAL A 98 -1.86 -9.56 1.80
N GLY A 99 -1.39 -10.45 2.68
CA GLY A 99 -0.68 -11.64 2.27
C GLY A 99 0.59 -11.32 1.51
N ARG A 100 0.65 -11.68 0.24
CA ARG A 100 1.80 -11.43 -0.63
C ARG A 100 1.54 -10.31 -1.64
N THR A 101 0.56 -9.47 -1.37
CA THR A 101 0.20 -8.32 -2.20
C THR A 101 0.39 -7.04 -1.41
N LEU A 102 1.07 -6.05 -2.01
CA LEU A 102 1.25 -4.73 -1.42
C LEU A 102 0.41 -3.73 -2.20
N LEU A 103 -0.48 -3.02 -1.51
CA LEU A 103 -1.35 -2.00 -2.10
C LEU A 103 -0.83 -0.63 -1.70
N VAL A 104 -0.46 0.20 -2.68
CA VAL A 104 0.06 1.56 -2.46
C VAL A 104 -0.98 2.56 -2.91
N GLY A 105 -1.37 3.48 -2.03
CA GLY A 105 -2.43 4.42 -2.28
C GLY A 105 -3.79 3.84 -1.93
N PHE A 106 -4.84 4.49 -2.38
CA PHE A 106 -6.20 4.02 -2.15
C PHE A 106 -7.05 4.19 -3.40
N ASN A 107 -7.75 3.13 -3.75
CA ASN A 107 -8.76 3.12 -4.80
C ASN A 107 -9.79 2.10 -4.35
N GLU A 108 -11.05 2.52 -4.29
CA GLU A 108 -12.11 1.65 -3.76
C GLU A 108 -12.22 0.34 -4.54
N GLU A 109 -12.13 0.40 -5.86
CA GLU A 109 -12.19 -0.80 -6.71
C GLU A 109 -11.00 -1.72 -6.45
N GLY A 110 -9.80 -1.16 -6.31
CA GLY A 110 -8.60 -1.94 -5.99
C GLY A 110 -8.69 -2.61 -4.63
N TYR A 111 -9.17 -1.89 -3.63
CA TYR A 111 -9.37 -2.46 -2.30
C TYR A 111 -10.44 -3.55 -2.32
N GLU A 112 -11.51 -3.34 -3.06
CA GLU A 112 -12.58 -4.33 -3.21
C GLU A 112 -12.04 -5.62 -3.81
N GLU A 113 -11.17 -5.53 -4.80
CA GLU A 113 -10.59 -6.70 -5.46
C GLU A 113 -9.61 -7.46 -4.55
N TYR A 114 -8.75 -6.75 -3.82
CA TYR A 114 -7.65 -7.39 -3.07
C TYR A 114 -7.91 -7.54 -1.57
N VAL A 115 -8.79 -6.74 -1.01
CA VAL A 115 -9.13 -6.83 0.42
C VAL A 115 -10.48 -7.51 0.62
N GLY A 116 -11.36 -7.33 -0.32
CA GLY A 116 -12.70 -7.89 -0.26
C GLY A 116 -13.71 -6.91 0.16
#